data_030f17d63b75d3cc25fb2bf55d0da72c
#
_entry.id   030f17d63b75d3cc25fb2bf55d0da72c
#
_cell.length_a   1.000
_cell.length_b   1.000
_cell.length_c   1.000
_cell.angle_alpha   90.00
_cell.angle_beta   90.00
_cell.angle_gamma   90.00
#
_symmetry.space_group_name_H-M   'P 1'
#
loop_
_entity.id
_entity.type
_entity.pdbx_description
1 polymer ?
#
loop_
_entity_poly.entity_id
_entity_poly.type
_entity_poly.pdbx_seq_one_letter_code
_entity_poly.pdbx_strand_id
1 'polypeptide(L)'
;MNDTLIDRVMMDCPMCDEEHLVEKWVRTSKVTIKGESVEYLETYYKCTEDDECFVFIPAKLMNENLLVARDAYRSAHSLLTSQEIVQLRKRYGLTQKEFALLLGWGEITVTRYETKQIQDETHDNLMKVVRDNALEARNLLVRNRASFESARYEEILEVINNEVERTSVVYFAKQKIKARHIAYQGNKEATGGARLDIDKVRNMMLFFASKCQNLYKVKLMKLLWFADALFCQRYNTSMSGLVYQHMPMGALPIVHNDLMELVPVETIVDDYSQLESYRVLPCPDFSEDVFSTDERDVLYAVMRKFKSYTGKEIANYMHEEVAYTQTKNREIIPFSLAKKVRPF
;
A
#
# COMPACT_ATOMS: atom_id res chain seq x y z
N MET A 1 -2.75 -21.89 -23.05
CA MET A 1 -2.24 -21.55 -21.72
C MET A 1 -1.98 -22.86 -21.03
N ASN A 2 -0.84 -23.04 -20.40
CA ASN A 2 -0.50 -24.35 -19.80
C ASN A 2 -1.13 -24.43 -18.41
N ASP A 3 -1.92 -25.51 -18.21
CA ASP A 3 -2.41 -25.87 -16.89
C ASP A 3 -1.20 -26.23 -16.02
N THR A 4 -1.23 -25.85 -14.73
CA THR A 4 -0.12 -26.07 -13.80
C THR A 4 -0.54 -27.03 -12.72
N LEU A 5 0.21 -28.14 -12.56
CA LEU A 5 0.06 -29.03 -11.42
C LEU A 5 0.58 -28.34 -10.15
N ILE A 6 -0.24 -28.26 -9.10
CA ILE A 6 0.12 -27.60 -7.83
C ILE A 6 0.29 -28.59 -6.69
N ASP A 7 -0.43 -29.71 -6.70
CA ASP A 7 -0.37 -30.69 -5.60
C ASP A 7 -0.92 -32.05 -6.04
N ARG A 8 -0.69 -33.08 -5.21
CA ARG A 8 -1.33 -34.38 -5.26
C ARG A 8 -1.94 -34.69 -3.91
N VAL A 9 -3.23 -34.99 -3.89
CA VAL A 9 -4.02 -35.14 -2.66
C VAL A 9 -4.68 -36.50 -2.64
N MET A 10 -4.58 -37.19 -1.50
CA MET A 10 -5.32 -38.42 -1.24
C MET A 10 -6.78 -38.05 -0.96
N MET A 11 -7.71 -38.58 -1.74
CA MET A 11 -9.15 -38.33 -1.54
C MET A 11 -10.00 -39.39 -2.22
N ASP A 12 -11.26 -39.52 -1.75
CA ASP A 12 -12.30 -40.29 -2.45
C ASP A 12 -12.55 -39.65 -3.82
N CYS A 13 -12.24 -40.37 -4.87
CA CYS A 13 -12.43 -39.90 -6.23
C CYS A 13 -13.86 -40.20 -6.71
N PRO A 14 -14.65 -39.17 -7.06
CA PRO A 14 -16.02 -39.37 -7.52
C PRO A 14 -16.09 -39.97 -8.94
N MET A 15 -14.97 -40.19 -9.60
CA MET A 15 -14.91 -40.73 -10.95
C MET A 15 -14.71 -42.26 -10.96
N CYS A 16 -13.99 -42.81 -9.99
CA CYS A 16 -13.72 -44.23 -9.88
C CYS A 16 -14.25 -44.87 -8.59
N ASP A 17 -14.88 -44.07 -7.71
CA ASP A 17 -15.44 -44.51 -6.42
C ASP A 17 -14.43 -45.16 -5.47
N GLU A 18 -13.12 -44.78 -5.60
CA GLU A 18 -12.01 -45.31 -4.79
C GLU A 18 -11.18 -44.17 -4.23
N GLU A 19 -10.53 -44.40 -3.07
CA GLU A 19 -9.58 -43.46 -2.47
C GLU A 19 -8.20 -43.65 -3.11
N HIS A 20 -7.71 -42.61 -3.80
CA HIS A 20 -6.38 -42.60 -4.38
C HIS A 20 -5.78 -41.21 -4.47
N LEU A 21 -4.53 -41.09 -4.95
CA LEU A 21 -3.90 -39.78 -5.19
C LEU A 21 -4.48 -39.16 -6.47
N VAL A 22 -5.21 -38.05 -6.31
CA VAL A 22 -5.65 -37.21 -7.43
C VAL A 22 -4.75 -35.99 -7.60
N GLU A 23 -4.58 -35.54 -8.82
CA GLU A 23 -3.80 -34.36 -9.12
C GLU A 23 -4.63 -33.09 -8.98
N LYS A 24 -4.10 -32.10 -8.26
CA LYS A 24 -4.69 -30.76 -8.11
C LYS A 24 -4.01 -29.80 -9.08
N TRP A 25 -4.79 -29.24 -9.99
CA TRP A 25 -4.32 -28.36 -11.06
C TRP A 25 -4.94 -26.97 -10.97
N VAL A 26 -4.27 -25.99 -11.58
CA VAL A 26 -4.77 -24.63 -11.78
C VAL A 26 -4.72 -24.26 -13.26
N ARG A 27 -5.79 -23.61 -13.73
CA ARG A 27 -5.87 -23.05 -15.08
C ARG A 27 -6.46 -21.65 -15.06
N THR A 28 -6.20 -20.84 -16.08
CA THR A 28 -6.92 -19.59 -16.30
C THR A 28 -8.28 -19.91 -16.90
N SER A 29 -9.34 -19.47 -16.23
CA SER A 29 -10.73 -19.65 -16.63
C SER A 29 -11.44 -18.31 -16.70
N LYS A 30 -12.63 -18.26 -17.35
CA LYS A 30 -13.46 -17.05 -17.45
C LYS A 30 -14.86 -17.34 -16.95
N VAL A 31 -15.43 -16.37 -16.25
CA VAL A 31 -16.82 -16.41 -15.79
C VAL A 31 -17.46 -15.03 -15.93
N THR A 32 -18.78 -14.99 -16.15
CA THR A 32 -19.52 -13.73 -16.20
C THR A 32 -19.95 -13.32 -14.78
N ILE A 33 -19.52 -12.14 -14.33
CA ILE A 33 -19.91 -11.55 -13.03
C ILE A 33 -20.45 -10.15 -13.29
N LYS A 34 -21.67 -9.88 -12.83
CA LYS A 34 -22.37 -8.59 -13.05
C LYS A 34 -22.38 -8.13 -14.53
N GLY A 35 -22.43 -9.09 -15.47
CA GLY A 35 -22.45 -8.81 -16.92
C GLY A 35 -21.08 -8.65 -17.57
N GLU A 36 -20.00 -8.73 -16.82
CA GLU A 36 -18.61 -8.61 -17.31
C GLU A 36 -17.90 -9.96 -17.32
N SER A 37 -17.03 -10.19 -18.29
CA SER A 37 -16.19 -11.39 -18.38
C SER A 37 -14.96 -11.19 -17.49
N VAL A 38 -14.83 -12.02 -16.43
CA VAL A 38 -13.74 -11.97 -15.47
C VAL A 38 -12.82 -13.17 -15.66
N GLU A 39 -11.54 -12.94 -15.82
CA GLU A 39 -10.51 -13.98 -15.80
C GLU A 39 -10.08 -14.26 -14.35
N TYR A 40 -9.94 -15.55 -14.02
CA TYR A 40 -9.50 -15.97 -12.69
C TYR A 40 -8.74 -17.30 -12.77
N LEU A 41 -8.03 -17.63 -11.71
CA LEU A 41 -7.35 -18.92 -11.56
C LEU A 41 -8.32 -19.94 -10.97
N GLU A 42 -8.74 -20.88 -11.81
CA GLU A 42 -9.63 -21.99 -11.44
C GLU A 42 -8.81 -23.19 -11.01
N THR A 43 -9.09 -23.70 -9.81
CA THR A 43 -8.53 -24.93 -9.31
C THR A 43 -9.48 -26.09 -9.61
N TYR A 44 -8.93 -27.22 -10.05
CA TYR A 44 -9.67 -28.44 -10.33
C TYR A 44 -8.85 -29.67 -10.00
N TYR A 45 -9.52 -30.81 -9.90
CA TYR A 45 -8.87 -32.10 -9.72
C TYR A 45 -8.92 -32.95 -11.00
N LYS A 46 -7.92 -33.80 -11.14
CA LYS A 46 -7.78 -34.73 -12.26
C LYS A 46 -7.52 -36.14 -11.71
N CYS A 47 -8.38 -37.08 -12.08
CA CYS A 47 -8.20 -38.49 -11.78
C CYS A 47 -7.06 -39.03 -12.68
N THR A 48 -6.17 -39.82 -12.09
CA THR A 48 -5.01 -40.43 -12.79
C THR A 48 -5.11 -41.92 -12.98
N GLU A 49 -6.12 -42.57 -12.41
CA GLU A 49 -6.33 -44.01 -12.49
C GLU A 49 -7.03 -44.46 -13.79
N ASP A 50 -7.55 -43.51 -14.59
CA ASP A 50 -8.20 -43.77 -15.85
C ASP A 50 -7.42 -43.10 -17.01
N ASP A 51 -7.23 -43.84 -18.13
CA ASP A 51 -6.55 -43.36 -19.34
C ASP A 51 -7.24 -42.09 -19.95
N GLU A 52 -8.53 -41.91 -19.71
CA GLU A 52 -9.28 -40.72 -20.18
C GLU A 52 -9.07 -39.47 -19.33
N CYS A 53 -8.37 -39.55 -18.21
CA CYS A 53 -7.98 -38.42 -17.36
C CYS A 53 -9.14 -37.44 -17.02
N PHE A 54 -10.16 -37.92 -16.34
CA PHE A 54 -11.33 -37.14 -15.98
C PHE A 54 -11.02 -35.96 -15.04
N VAL A 55 -11.59 -34.80 -15.38
CA VAL A 55 -11.51 -33.55 -14.60
C VAL A 55 -12.79 -33.37 -13.80
N PHE A 56 -12.66 -33.02 -12.51
CA PHE A 56 -13.81 -32.72 -11.66
C PHE A 56 -13.54 -31.58 -10.67
N ILE A 57 -14.61 -30.91 -10.25
CA ILE A 57 -14.58 -29.82 -9.28
C ILE A 57 -15.64 -30.10 -8.20
N PRO A 58 -15.23 -30.57 -7.01
CA PRO A 58 -16.17 -30.78 -5.91
C PRO A 58 -16.89 -29.48 -5.53
N ALA A 59 -18.10 -29.57 -4.99
CA ALA A 59 -18.93 -28.40 -4.64
C ALA A 59 -18.23 -27.38 -3.72
N LYS A 60 -17.42 -27.87 -2.78
CA LYS A 60 -16.60 -27.00 -1.92
C LYS A 60 -15.60 -26.20 -2.75
N LEU A 61 -14.84 -26.86 -3.62
CA LEU A 61 -13.84 -26.22 -4.46
C LEU A 61 -14.49 -25.28 -5.49
N MET A 62 -15.69 -25.62 -6.00
CA MET A 62 -16.47 -24.73 -6.86
C MET A 62 -16.80 -23.40 -6.15
N ASN A 63 -17.19 -23.44 -4.87
CA ASN A 63 -17.45 -22.23 -4.09
C ASN A 63 -16.19 -21.40 -3.85
N GLU A 64 -15.04 -22.06 -3.60
CA GLU A 64 -13.73 -21.42 -3.47
C GLU A 64 -13.33 -20.74 -4.80
N ASN A 65 -13.46 -21.42 -5.93
CA ASN A 65 -13.20 -20.87 -7.26
C ASN A 65 -14.11 -19.66 -7.57
N LEU A 66 -15.38 -19.73 -7.24
CA LEU A 66 -16.30 -18.59 -7.39
C LEU A 66 -15.92 -17.40 -6.51
N LEU A 67 -15.34 -17.63 -5.33
CA LEU A 67 -14.83 -16.56 -4.47
C LEU A 67 -13.60 -15.90 -5.10
N VAL A 68 -12.66 -16.70 -5.64
CA VAL A 68 -11.49 -16.21 -6.38
C VAL A 68 -11.92 -15.36 -7.57
N ALA A 69 -12.91 -15.82 -8.35
CA ALA A 69 -13.45 -15.06 -9.47
C ALA A 69 -14.08 -13.72 -9.03
N ARG A 70 -14.83 -13.73 -7.90
CA ARG A 70 -15.41 -12.50 -7.33
C ARG A 70 -14.34 -11.55 -6.83
N ASP A 71 -13.23 -12.07 -6.27
CA ASP A 71 -12.11 -11.24 -5.83
C ASP A 71 -11.33 -10.67 -7.01
N ALA A 72 -11.23 -11.38 -8.13
CA ALA A 72 -10.70 -10.82 -9.37
C ALA A 72 -11.57 -9.66 -9.89
N TYR A 73 -12.91 -9.80 -9.85
CA TYR A 73 -13.82 -8.69 -10.16
C TYR A 73 -13.62 -7.50 -9.21
N ARG A 74 -13.56 -7.75 -7.90
CA ARG A 74 -13.35 -6.70 -6.88
C ARG A 74 -12.05 -5.93 -7.15
N SER A 75 -10.97 -6.63 -7.44
CA SER A 75 -9.67 -6.03 -7.74
C SER A 75 -9.72 -5.15 -8.99
N ALA A 76 -10.39 -5.61 -10.06
CA ALA A 76 -10.57 -4.84 -11.29
C ALA A 76 -11.38 -3.54 -11.08
N HIS A 77 -12.31 -3.56 -10.11
CA HIS A 77 -13.17 -2.41 -9.76
C HIS A 77 -12.68 -1.65 -8.52
N SER A 78 -11.47 -1.89 -8.07
CA SER A 78 -10.89 -1.24 -6.87
C SER A 78 -11.74 -1.43 -5.60
N LEU A 79 -12.51 -2.51 -5.49
CA LEU A 79 -13.24 -2.89 -4.28
C LEU A 79 -12.34 -3.74 -3.37
N LEU A 80 -12.63 -3.74 -2.07
CA LEU A 80 -11.97 -4.64 -1.13
C LEU A 80 -12.28 -6.10 -1.47
N THR A 81 -11.24 -6.92 -1.56
CA THR A 81 -11.36 -8.38 -1.71
C THR A 81 -11.94 -9.01 -0.44
N SER A 82 -12.45 -10.24 -0.55
CA SER A 82 -12.96 -10.98 0.60
C SER A 82 -11.91 -11.12 1.71
N GLN A 83 -10.66 -11.36 1.34
CA GLN A 83 -9.54 -11.48 2.27
C GLN A 83 -9.22 -10.15 2.96
N GLU A 84 -9.25 -9.02 2.24
CA GLU A 84 -9.05 -7.70 2.84
C GLU A 84 -10.15 -7.34 3.83
N ILE A 85 -11.41 -7.74 3.56
CA ILE A 85 -12.51 -7.58 4.51
C ILE A 85 -12.28 -8.41 5.78
N VAL A 86 -11.85 -9.66 5.64
CA VAL A 86 -11.48 -10.52 6.79
C VAL A 86 -10.34 -9.91 7.60
N GLN A 87 -9.29 -9.41 6.93
CA GLN A 87 -8.14 -8.78 7.60
C GLN A 87 -8.55 -7.51 8.35
N LEU A 88 -9.37 -6.66 7.73
CA LEU A 88 -9.90 -5.46 8.34
C LEU A 88 -10.69 -5.77 9.62
N ARG A 89 -11.60 -6.74 9.56
CA ARG A 89 -12.36 -7.19 10.72
C ARG A 89 -11.47 -7.71 11.84
N LYS A 90 -10.50 -8.58 11.49
CA LYS A 90 -9.55 -9.17 12.45
C LYS A 90 -8.65 -8.13 13.10
N ARG A 91 -8.31 -7.05 12.39
CA ARG A 91 -7.54 -5.94 12.93
C ARG A 91 -8.18 -5.32 14.17
N TYR A 92 -9.51 -5.30 14.22
CA TYR A 92 -10.28 -4.80 15.36
C TYR A 92 -10.73 -5.92 16.33
N GLY A 93 -10.26 -7.16 16.16
CA GLY A 93 -10.60 -8.29 17.01
C GLY A 93 -12.10 -8.67 16.97
N LEU A 94 -12.79 -8.38 15.85
CA LEU A 94 -14.24 -8.53 15.72
C LEU A 94 -14.63 -9.84 15.03
N THR A 95 -15.75 -10.43 15.46
CA THR A 95 -16.45 -11.47 14.72
C THR A 95 -17.19 -10.87 13.51
N GLN A 96 -17.63 -11.71 12.57
CA GLN A 96 -18.41 -11.24 11.40
C GLN A 96 -19.67 -10.46 11.82
N LYS A 97 -20.37 -10.97 12.83
CA LYS A 97 -21.56 -10.33 13.41
C LYS A 97 -21.20 -8.97 14.03
N GLU A 98 -20.20 -8.93 14.88
CA GLU A 98 -19.76 -7.69 15.55
C GLU A 98 -19.30 -6.64 14.55
N PHE A 99 -18.60 -7.04 13.49
CA PHE A 99 -18.17 -6.09 12.47
C PHE A 99 -19.37 -5.54 11.67
N ALA A 100 -20.38 -6.36 11.38
CA ALA A 100 -21.61 -5.87 10.79
C ALA A 100 -22.33 -4.87 11.71
N LEU A 101 -22.44 -5.19 13.02
CA LEU A 101 -23.06 -4.30 14.02
C LEU A 101 -22.28 -2.98 14.18
N LEU A 102 -20.94 -3.03 14.18
CA LEU A 102 -20.10 -1.84 14.20
C LEU A 102 -20.40 -0.92 13.02
N LEU A 103 -20.57 -1.47 11.83
CA LEU A 103 -20.87 -0.72 10.60
C LEU A 103 -22.38 -0.31 10.50
N GLY A 104 -23.22 -0.74 11.45
CA GLY A 104 -24.66 -0.47 11.45
C GLY A 104 -25.44 -1.30 10.44
N TRP A 105 -24.93 -2.50 10.09
CA TRP A 105 -25.52 -3.41 9.10
C TRP A 105 -26.22 -4.58 9.76
N GLY A 106 -27.00 -5.31 8.95
CA GLY A 106 -27.58 -6.59 9.39
C GLY A 106 -26.50 -7.65 9.64
N GLU A 107 -26.68 -8.47 10.68
CA GLU A 107 -25.69 -9.41 11.24
C GLU A 107 -25.01 -10.34 10.23
N ILE A 108 -25.70 -10.72 9.13
CA ILE A 108 -25.19 -11.64 8.12
C ILE A 108 -24.50 -10.96 6.94
N THR A 109 -24.50 -9.62 6.89
CA THR A 109 -24.00 -8.85 5.73
C THR A 109 -22.51 -9.10 5.50
N VAL A 110 -21.69 -9.02 6.55
CA VAL A 110 -20.25 -9.26 6.48
C VAL A 110 -19.95 -10.70 6.08
N THR A 111 -20.67 -11.68 6.64
CA THR A 111 -20.52 -13.09 6.26
C THR A 111 -20.73 -13.30 4.76
N ARG A 112 -21.74 -12.62 4.18
CA ARG A 112 -22.00 -12.69 2.74
C ARG A 112 -20.84 -12.11 1.92
N TYR A 113 -20.27 -10.98 2.34
CA TYR A 113 -19.16 -10.35 1.64
C TYR A 113 -17.85 -11.15 1.75
N GLU A 114 -17.61 -11.77 2.89
CA GLU A 114 -16.44 -12.63 3.08
C GLU A 114 -16.53 -13.96 2.31
N THR A 115 -17.74 -14.42 1.92
CA THR A 115 -17.93 -15.78 1.36
C THR A 115 -18.63 -15.87 0.01
N LYS A 116 -19.61 -14.99 -0.28
CA LYS A 116 -20.55 -15.24 -1.40
C LYS A 116 -20.90 -14.05 -2.26
N GLN A 117 -20.95 -12.84 -1.71
CA GLN A 117 -21.49 -11.66 -2.40
C GLN A 117 -20.40 -10.58 -2.57
N ILE A 118 -20.48 -9.87 -3.65
CA ILE A 118 -19.69 -8.67 -3.87
C ILE A 118 -20.48 -7.50 -3.25
N GLN A 119 -19.78 -6.72 -2.43
CA GLN A 119 -20.33 -5.51 -1.83
C GLN A 119 -20.64 -4.45 -2.89
N ASP A 120 -21.61 -3.58 -2.57
CA ASP A 120 -21.81 -2.35 -3.32
C ASP A 120 -20.80 -1.27 -2.93
N GLU A 121 -20.74 -0.20 -3.71
CA GLU A 121 -19.80 0.89 -3.49
C GLU A 121 -19.99 1.61 -2.14
N THR A 122 -21.23 1.71 -1.65
CA THR A 122 -21.51 2.39 -0.37
C THR A 122 -20.95 1.59 0.80
N HIS A 123 -21.15 0.28 0.80
CA HIS A 123 -20.60 -0.61 1.83
C HIS A 123 -19.08 -0.69 1.72
N ASP A 124 -18.55 -0.77 0.52
CA ASP A 124 -17.10 -0.79 0.27
C ASP A 124 -16.42 0.49 0.77
N ASN A 125 -16.99 1.66 0.46
CA ASN A 125 -16.47 2.94 0.89
C ASN A 125 -16.47 3.08 2.42
N LEU A 126 -17.52 2.62 3.12
CA LEU A 126 -17.54 2.65 4.58
C LEU A 126 -16.46 1.74 5.18
N MET A 127 -16.27 0.54 4.64
CA MET A 127 -15.18 -0.35 5.06
C MET A 127 -13.80 0.28 4.81
N LYS A 128 -13.60 0.95 3.67
CA LYS A 128 -12.36 1.69 3.38
C LYS A 128 -12.13 2.85 4.36
N VAL A 129 -13.16 3.60 4.71
CA VAL A 129 -13.07 4.66 5.73
C VAL A 129 -12.60 4.08 7.06
N VAL A 130 -13.19 2.98 7.51
CA VAL A 130 -12.82 2.30 8.76
C VAL A 130 -11.41 1.67 8.66
N ARG A 131 -11.02 1.17 7.48
CA ARG A 131 -9.67 0.66 7.24
C ARG A 131 -8.60 1.75 7.37
N ASP A 132 -8.87 2.90 6.79
CA ASP A 132 -7.90 3.98 6.66
C ASP A 132 -7.86 4.89 7.91
N ASN A 133 -8.95 4.92 8.69
CA ASN A 133 -9.08 5.76 9.88
C ASN A 133 -9.73 5.01 11.05
N ALA A 134 -8.91 4.56 11.99
CA ALA A 134 -9.39 3.86 13.19
C ALA A 134 -10.28 4.75 14.10
N LEU A 135 -10.13 6.09 14.03
CA LEU A 135 -11.01 7.00 14.78
C LEU A 135 -12.47 6.89 14.30
N GLU A 136 -12.71 6.65 12.99
CA GLU A 136 -14.06 6.41 12.48
C GLU A 136 -14.63 5.08 12.97
N ALA A 137 -13.80 4.03 13.09
CA ALA A 137 -14.23 2.78 13.72
C ALA A 137 -14.70 3.04 15.18
N ARG A 138 -13.95 3.86 15.92
CA ARG A 138 -14.32 4.28 17.28
C ARG A 138 -15.66 5.07 17.29
N ASN A 139 -15.81 6.02 16.39
CA ASN A 139 -17.03 6.81 16.28
C ASN A 139 -18.26 5.95 15.97
N LEU A 140 -18.10 4.98 15.08
CA LEU A 140 -19.16 4.00 14.74
C LEU A 140 -19.48 3.09 15.93
N LEU A 141 -18.48 2.61 16.67
CA LEU A 141 -18.70 1.80 17.88
C LEU A 141 -19.49 2.57 18.93
N VAL A 142 -19.13 3.82 19.19
CA VAL A 142 -19.86 4.70 20.14
C VAL A 142 -21.32 4.91 19.68
N ARG A 143 -21.53 5.19 18.40
CA ARG A 143 -22.86 5.39 17.81
C ARG A 143 -23.74 4.15 17.95
N ASN A 144 -23.16 2.97 17.73
CA ASN A 144 -23.88 1.68 17.76
C ASN A 144 -23.75 0.95 19.10
N ARG A 145 -23.42 1.68 20.19
CA ARG A 145 -23.22 1.15 21.54
C ARG A 145 -24.29 0.16 21.99
N ALA A 146 -25.56 0.46 21.70
CA ALA A 146 -26.71 -0.35 22.12
C ALA A 146 -26.74 -1.75 21.48
N SER A 147 -25.98 -2.00 20.43
CA SER A 147 -25.90 -3.31 19.75
C SER A 147 -24.89 -4.26 20.39
N PHE A 148 -24.17 -3.83 21.43
CA PHE A 148 -23.13 -4.62 22.09
C PHE A 148 -23.41 -4.79 23.58
N GLU A 149 -23.07 -5.97 24.12
CA GLU A 149 -23.03 -6.19 25.56
C GLU A 149 -21.94 -5.32 26.20
N SER A 150 -22.19 -4.86 27.46
CA SER A 150 -21.32 -3.87 28.10
C SER A 150 -19.86 -4.33 28.22
N ALA A 151 -19.63 -5.59 28.66
CA ALA A 151 -18.26 -6.10 28.81
C ALA A 151 -17.54 -6.19 27.45
N ARG A 152 -18.23 -6.74 26.43
CA ARG A 152 -17.65 -6.89 25.10
C ARG A 152 -17.40 -5.55 24.41
N TYR A 153 -18.27 -4.57 24.65
CA TYR A 153 -18.07 -3.21 24.16
C TYR A 153 -16.76 -2.60 24.67
N GLU A 154 -16.47 -2.73 25.98
CA GLU A 154 -15.22 -2.18 26.56
C GLU A 154 -13.97 -2.86 25.98
N GLU A 155 -14.01 -4.19 25.78
CA GLU A 155 -12.92 -4.92 25.12
C GLU A 155 -12.67 -4.42 23.70
N ILE A 156 -13.73 -4.25 22.90
CA ILE A 156 -13.64 -3.75 21.52
C ILE A 156 -13.12 -2.29 21.52
N LEU A 157 -13.61 -1.46 22.44
CA LEU A 157 -13.20 -0.08 22.59
C LEU A 157 -11.71 0.04 22.90
N GLU A 158 -11.17 -0.82 23.78
CA GLU A 158 -9.75 -0.87 24.09
C GLU A 158 -8.91 -1.23 22.85
N VAL A 159 -9.28 -2.27 22.10
CA VAL A 159 -8.60 -2.66 20.86
C VAL A 159 -8.60 -1.51 19.85
N ILE A 160 -9.76 -0.86 19.65
CA ILE A 160 -9.88 0.27 18.72
C ILE A 160 -9.06 1.48 19.19
N ASN A 161 -9.06 1.81 20.49
CA ASN A 161 -8.26 2.92 21.02
C ASN A 161 -6.77 2.70 20.81
N ASN A 162 -6.26 1.49 21.08
CA ASN A 162 -4.86 1.13 20.79
C ASN A 162 -4.53 1.31 19.30
N GLU A 163 -5.47 0.94 18.43
CA GLU A 163 -5.31 1.12 16.99
C GLU A 163 -5.37 2.59 16.57
N VAL A 164 -6.20 3.42 17.21
CA VAL A 164 -6.24 4.87 17.01
C VAL A 164 -4.89 5.49 17.40
N GLU A 165 -4.35 5.16 18.56
CA GLU A 165 -3.03 5.66 19.00
C GLU A 165 -1.93 5.29 18.01
N ARG A 166 -1.97 4.06 17.48
CA ARG A 166 -0.97 3.54 16.54
C ARG A 166 -1.05 4.20 15.16
N THR A 167 -2.24 4.56 14.67
CA THR A 167 -2.47 4.91 13.26
C THR A 167 -2.89 6.34 13.00
N SER A 168 -3.40 7.07 14.00
CA SER A 168 -3.95 8.42 13.82
C SER A 168 -2.90 9.42 13.30
N VAL A 169 -1.68 9.37 13.79
CA VAL A 169 -0.59 10.28 13.36
C VAL A 169 -0.36 10.13 11.85
N VAL A 170 -0.20 8.89 11.39
CA VAL A 170 0.01 8.59 9.96
C VAL A 170 -1.19 9.00 9.12
N TYR A 171 -2.40 8.76 9.61
CA TYR A 171 -3.62 9.17 8.90
C TYR A 171 -3.68 10.68 8.72
N PHE A 172 -3.50 11.47 9.79
CA PHE A 172 -3.54 12.91 9.71
C PHE A 172 -2.39 13.48 8.87
N ALA A 173 -1.19 12.89 8.95
CA ALA A 173 -0.08 13.24 8.06
C ALA A 173 -0.46 13.06 6.59
N LYS A 174 -1.03 11.92 6.21
CA LYS A 174 -1.52 11.67 4.86
C LYS A 174 -2.55 12.71 4.40
N GLN A 175 -3.50 13.11 5.28
CA GLN A 175 -4.50 14.14 4.93
C GLN A 175 -3.86 15.53 4.73
N LYS A 176 -2.94 15.94 5.60
CA LYS A 176 -2.18 17.19 5.44
C LYS A 176 -1.38 17.21 4.14
N ILE A 177 -0.69 16.11 3.81
CA ILE A 177 0.08 15.97 2.57
C ILE A 177 -0.84 16.12 1.37
N LYS A 178 -1.97 15.41 1.32
CA LYS A 178 -2.97 15.51 0.25
C LYS A 178 -3.48 16.95 0.10
N ALA A 179 -3.87 17.58 1.20
CA ALA A 179 -4.42 18.94 1.20
C ALA A 179 -3.42 19.95 0.59
N ARG A 180 -2.14 19.87 0.96
CA ARG A 180 -1.10 20.76 0.43
C ARG A 180 -0.80 20.53 -1.04
N HIS A 181 -1.02 19.33 -1.57
CA HIS A 181 -0.78 19.00 -2.98
C HIS A 181 -1.98 19.30 -3.89
N ILE A 182 -3.18 19.57 -3.35
CA ILE A 182 -4.37 19.90 -4.15
C ILE A 182 -4.09 21.05 -5.11
N ALA A 183 -3.39 22.10 -4.67
CA ALA A 183 -3.07 23.28 -5.47
C ALA A 183 -2.17 22.98 -6.69
N TYR A 184 -1.49 21.82 -6.69
CA TYR A 184 -0.58 21.41 -7.76
C TYR A 184 -1.14 20.28 -8.60
N GLN A 185 -2.36 19.82 -8.32
CA GLN A 185 -2.99 18.75 -9.07
C GLN A 185 -3.19 19.15 -10.54
N GLY A 186 -2.70 18.30 -11.46
CA GLY A 186 -2.72 18.59 -12.89
C GLY A 186 -1.57 19.48 -13.39
N ASN A 187 -0.79 20.10 -12.52
CA ASN A 187 0.39 20.88 -12.90
C ASN A 187 1.60 19.94 -13.12
N LYS A 188 1.83 19.54 -14.36
CA LYS A 188 2.92 18.62 -14.74
C LYS A 188 4.31 19.19 -14.43
N GLU A 189 4.51 20.49 -14.51
CA GLU A 189 5.79 21.13 -14.16
C GLU A 189 6.08 21.00 -12.68
N ALA A 190 5.09 21.07 -11.82
CA ALA A 190 5.28 20.94 -10.37
C ALA A 190 5.37 19.50 -9.89
N THR A 191 4.64 18.56 -10.53
CA THR A 191 4.51 17.16 -10.07
C THR A 191 5.33 16.16 -10.90
N GLY A 192 5.99 16.61 -11.96
CA GLY A 192 6.65 15.73 -12.93
C GLY A 192 5.69 14.84 -13.72
N GLY A 193 4.41 15.23 -13.80
CA GLY A 193 3.38 14.48 -14.55
C GLY A 193 2.81 13.27 -13.82
N ALA A 194 3.33 12.89 -12.66
CA ALA A 194 2.77 11.82 -11.84
C ALA A 194 1.68 12.36 -10.89
N ARG A 195 0.74 11.50 -10.55
CA ARG A 195 -0.17 11.72 -9.43
C ARG A 195 0.56 11.43 -8.13
N LEU A 196 0.35 12.28 -7.09
CA LEU A 196 0.91 12.03 -5.77
C LEU A 196 0.51 10.65 -5.24
N ASP A 197 1.53 9.84 -4.94
CA ASP A 197 1.40 8.52 -4.32
C ASP A 197 2.14 8.52 -2.98
N ILE A 198 1.40 8.74 -1.89
CA ILE A 198 1.97 8.90 -0.54
C ILE A 198 2.51 7.55 -0.03
N ASP A 199 1.89 6.43 -0.39
CA ASP A 199 2.36 5.12 0.02
C ASP A 199 3.66 4.77 -0.69
N LYS A 200 3.81 5.13 -1.96
CA LYS A 200 5.08 5.04 -2.68
C LYS A 200 6.16 5.92 -2.04
N VAL A 201 5.83 7.18 -1.71
CA VAL A 201 6.78 8.08 -0.99
C VAL A 201 7.24 7.44 0.32
N ARG A 202 6.32 6.91 1.12
CA ARG A 202 6.66 6.19 2.35
C ARG A 202 7.61 5.02 2.09
N ASN A 203 7.32 4.22 1.08
CA ASN A 203 8.17 3.08 0.71
C ASN A 203 9.55 3.51 0.21
N MET A 204 9.66 4.61 -0.55
CA MET A 204 10.94 5.20 -0.94
C MET A 204 11.76 5.63 0.30
N MET A 205 11.13 6.25 1.29
CA MET A 205 11.79 6.63 2.55
C MET A 205 12.31 5.40 3.31
N LEU A 206 11.50 4.35 3.41
CA LEU A 206 11.88 3.09 4.05
C LEU A 206 12.99 2.34 3.28
N PHE A 207 12.96 2.37 1.94
CA PHE A 207 14.04 1.85 1.12
C PHE A 207 15.38 2.51 1.48
N PHE A 208 15.43 3.84 1.50
CA PHE A 208 16.66 4.54 1.84
C PHE A 208 17.08 4.30 3.30
N ALA A 209 16.13 4.19 4.22
CA ALA A 209 16.42 3.87 5.63
C ALA A 209 17.01 2.46 5.79
N SER A 210 16.58 1.49 4.98
CA SER A 210 17.12 0.12 5.00
C SER A 210 18.54 0.01 4.43
N LYS A 211 18.96 0.94 3.54
CA LYS A 211 20.24 0.88 2.82
C LYS A 211 21.29 1.87 3.32
N CYS A 212 20.90 2.95 4.00
CA CYS A 212 21.78 4.00 4.48
C CYS A 212 21.85 3.99 6.01
N GLN A 213 23.05 3.80 6.56
CA GLN A 213 23.26 3.97 7.99
C GLN A 213 23.05 5.44 8.41
N ASN A 214 22.46 5.66 9.58
CA ASN A 214 22.25 7.00 10.13
C ASN A 214 21.60 7.98 9.15
N LEU A 215 20.46 7.58 8.58
CA LEU A 215 19.74 8.39 7.61
C LEU A 215 18.97 9.53 8.30
N TYR A 216 19.54 10.73 8.26
CA TYR A 216 18.91 11.94 8.78
C TYR A 216 17.99 12.60 7.75
N LYS A 217 16.99 13.34 8.25
CA LYS A 217 15.99 14.05 7.45
C LYS A 217 16.57 14.84 6.29
N VAL A 218 17.66 15.62 6.52
CA VAL A 218 18.27 16.45 5.47
C VAL A 218 18.72 15.61 4.29
N LYS A 219 19.43 14.52 4.54
CA LYS A 219 19.88 13.60 3.49
C LYS A 219 18.71 12.91 2.81
N LEU A 220 17.74 12.39 3.59
CA LEU A 220 16.58 11.71 3.04
C LEU A 220 15.80 12.59 2.04
N MET A 221 15.55 13.86 2.39
CA MET A 221 14.79 14.76 1.51
C MET A 221 15.50 14.99 0.17
N LYS A 222 16.85 14.97 0.14
CA LYS A 222 17.63 15.06 -1.11
C LYS A 222 17.58 13.75 -1.90
N LEU A 223 17.63 12.62 -1.22
CA LEU A 223 17.50 11.31 -1.88
C LEU A 223 16.16 11.16 -2.59
N LEU A 224 15.07 11.64 -1.97
CA LEU A 224 13.74 11.68 -2.60
C LEU A 224 13.75 12.54 -3.86
N TRP A 225 14.32 13.75 -3.78
CA TRP A 225 14.40 14.64 -4.94
C TRP A 225 15.23 14.01 -6.07
N PHE A 226 16.43 13.46 -5.76
CA PHE A 226 17.27 12.81 -6.78
C PHE A 226 16.58 11.59 -7.41
N ALA A 227 15.79 10.82 -6.65
CA ALA A 227 15.05 9.69 -7.19
C ALA A 227 13.97 10.16 -8.18
N ASP A 228 13.17 11.16 -7.82
CA ASP A 228 12.16 11.73 -8.71
C ASP A 228 12.77 12.41 -9.94
N ALA A 229 13.87 13.16 -9.76
CA ALA A 229 14.55 13.85 -10.85
C ALA A 229 15.17 12.85 -11.86
N LEU A 230 15.87 11.83 -11.37
CA LEU A 230 16.49 10.80 -12.20
C LEU A 230 15.42 9.95 -12.91
N PHE A 231 14.34 9.62 -12.22
CA PHE A 231 13.22 8.89 -12.82
C PHE A 231 12.57 9.73 -13.92
N CYS A 232 12.36 11.03 -13.67
CA CYS A 232 11.81 11.94 -14.67
C CYS A 232 12.75 12.11 -15.88
N GLN A 233 14.07 12.11 -15.67
CA GLN A 233 15.06 12.14 -16.75
C GLN A 233 14.95 10.91 -17.65
N ARG A 234 14.74 9.71 -17.08
CA ARG A 234 14.73 8.45 -17.81
C ARG A 234 13.38 8.14 -18.45
N TYR A 235 12.28 8.42 -17.74
CA TYR A 235 10.93 7.97 -18.09
C TYR A 235 9.95 9.12 -18.37
N ASN A 236 10.41 10.38 -18.31
CA ASN A 236 9.62 11.59 -18.54
C ASN A 236 8.42 11.76 -17.60
N THR A 237 8.47 11.14 -16.44
CA THR A 237 7.50 11.29 -15.34
C THR A 237 8.22 11.15 -14.00
N SER A 238 7.76 11.82 -12.94
CA SER A 238 8.30 11.60 -11.60
C SER A 238 7.84 10.24 -11.05
N MET A 239 8.55 9.71 -10.06
CA MET A 239 8.20 8.45 -9.42
C MET A 239 7.05 8.64 -8.42
N SER A 240 7.06 9.74 -7.65
CA SER A 240 6.21 9.93 -6.48
C SER A 240 5.08 10.97 -6.65
N GLY A 241 5.23 11.91 -7.57
CA GLY A 241 4.33 13.07 -7.71
C GLY A 241 4.53 14.13 -6.62
N LEU A 242 5.61 14.08 -5.84
CA LEU A 242 5.96 15.11 -4.87
C LEU A 242 6.30 16.44 -5.55
N VAL A 243 5.92 17.53 -4.90
CA VAL A 243 6.28 18.89 -5.30
C VAL A 243 7.47 19.36 -4.45
N TYR A 244 8.49 19.89 -5.12
CA TYR A 244 9.72 20.33 -4.50
C TYR A 244 9.89 21.85 -4.55
N GLN A 245 10.40 22.41 -3.47
CA GLN A 245 10.66 23.84 -3.32
C GLN A 245 12.17 24.10 -3.11
N HIS A 246 12.67 25.15 -3.71
CA HIS A 246 14.03 25.65 -3.46
C HIS A 246 14.15 26.21 -2.05
N MET A 247 14.96 25.60 -1.22
CA MET A 247 15.24 26.03 0.15
C MET A 247 16.74 26.19 0.37
N PRO A 248 17.22 26.93 1.37
CA PRO A 248 18.65 27.19 1.59
C PRO A 248 19.54 25.94 1.66
N MET A 249 18.99 24.82 2.13
CA MET A 249 19.69 23.53 2.18
C MET A 249 19.42 22.65 0.95
N GLY A 250 18.97 23.23 -0.19
CA GLY A 250 18.66 22.52 -1.43
C GLY A 250 17.18 22.20 -1.60
N ALA A 251 16.85 21.43 -2.63
CA ALA A 251 15.46 21.01 -2.91
C ALA A 251 14.83 20.28 -1.71
N LEU A 252 13.60 20.64 -1.39
CA LEU A 252 12.85 20.12 -0.24
C LEU A 252 11.40 19.90 -0.64
N PRO A 253 10.77 18.73 -0.35
CA PRO A 253 9.34 18.56 -0.53
C PRO A 253 8.56 19.59 0.26
N ILE A 254 7.50 20.20 -0.31
CA ILE A 254 6.67 21.20 0.37
C ILE A 254 6.02 20.68 1.66
N VAL A 255 5.98 19.37 1.85
CA VAL A 255 5.40 18.65 2.99
C VAL A 255 6.43 17.91 3.84
N HIS A 256 7.68 18.30 3.78
CA HIS A 256 8.82 17.59 4.38
C HIS A 256 8.68 17.27 5.88
N ASN A 257 7.91 18.07 6.64
CA ASN A 257 7.64 17.78 8.05
C ASN A 257 6.60 16.67 8.18
N ASP A 258 5.50 16.77 7.43
CA ASP A 258 4.41 15.79 7.47
C ASP A 258 4.88 14.42 6.94
N LEU A 259 5.87 14.38 6.02
CA LEU A 259 6.48 13.14 5.55
C LEU A 259 7.18 12.36 6.67
N MET A 260 7.80 13.05 7.63
CA MET A 260 8.49 12.38 8.75
C MET A 260 7.51 11.65 9.68
N GLU A 261 6.24 12.04 9.70
CA GLU A 261 5.19 11.35 10.46
C GLU A 261 4.75 10.02 9.81
N LEU A 262 5.19 9.73 8.56
CA LEU A 262 4.85 8.49 7.84
C LEU A 262 5.75 7.30 8.17
N VAL A 263 6.90 7.52 8.78
CA VAL A 263 7.93 6.51 9.01
C VAL A 263 8.43 6.52 10.45
N PRO A 264 9.00 5.41 10.95
CA PRO A 264 9.63 5.40 12.27
C PRO A 264 10.79 6.39 12.34
N VAL A 265 10.79 7.26 13.32
CA VAL A 265 11.80 8.31 13.50
C VAL A 265 12.29 8.32 14.95
N GLU A 266 13.59 8.47 15.11
CA GLU A 266 14.23 8.78 16.39
C GLU A 266 14.62 10.26 16.41
N THR A 267 14.18 10.97 17.43
CA THR A 267 14.59 12.35 17.68
C THR A 267 15.86 12.36 18.49
N ILE A 268 16.91 13.01 17.98
CA ILE A 268 18.20 13.18 18.65
C ILE A 268 18.35 14.66 18.96
N VAL A 269 18.47 14.98 20.23
CA VAL A 269 18.69 16.37 20.72
C VAL A 269 20.19 16.54 20.96
N ASP A 270 20.78 17.57 20.40
CA ASP A 270 22.15 17.95 20.71
C ASP A 270 22.22 18.67 22.05
N ASP A 271 22.99 18.14 22.99
CA ASP A 271 23.05 18.64 24.36
C ASP A 271 23.54 20.08 24.50
N TYR A 272 24.32 20.60 23.54
CA TYR A 272 24.88 21.93 23.57
C TYR A 272 24.02 22.97 22.83
N SER A 273 23.54 22.62 21.63
CA SER A 273 22.76 23.56 20.79
C SER A 273 21.27 23.46 21.00
N GLN A 274 20.78 22.42 21.70
CA GLN A 274 19.35 22.07 21.84
C GLN A 274 18.64 21.89 20.49
N LEU A 275 19.40 21.64 19.42
CA LEU A 275 18.85 21.41 18.08
C LEU A 275 18.40 19.96 17.95
N GLU A 276 17.17 19.80 17.47
CA GLU A 276 16.61 18.49 17.16
C GLU A 276 17.03 18.01 15.79
N SER A 277 17.48 16.76 15.73
CA SER A 277 17.76 16.02 14.50
C SER A 277 16.88 14.78 14.42
N TYR A 278 16.36 14.50 13.24
CA TYR A 278 15.45 13.38 13.01
C TYR A 278 16.15 12.30 12.20
N ARG A 279 16.39 11.14 12.82
CA ARG A 279 16.95 9.94 12.19
C ARG A 279 15.81 8.98 11.82
N VAL A 280 15.74 8.59 10.55
CA VAL A 280 14.75 7.61 10.08
C VAL A 280 15.26 6.20 10.36
N LEU A 281 14.42 5.40 11.01
CA LEU A 281 14.73 4.02 11.37
C LEU A 281 14.26 3.05 10.27
N PRO A 282 15.00 1.95 10.05
CA PRO A 282 14.53 0.87 9.19
C PRO A 282 13.23 0.25 9.73
N CYS A 283 12.38 -0.23 8.83
CA CYS A 283 11.17 -0.97 9.16
C CYS A 283 11.36 -2.44 8.79
N PRO A 284 11.23 -3.40 9.72
CA PRO A 284 11.40 -4.83 9.43
C PRO A 284 10.41 -5.38 8.39
N ASP A 285 9.20 -4.83 8.37
CA ASP A 285 8.11 -5.28 7.47
C ASP A 285 8.20 -4.66 6.07
N PHE A 286 9.22 -3.86 5.78
CA PHE A 286 9.40 -3.26 4.46
C PHE A 286 9.92 -4.29 3.45
N SER A 287 9.22 -4.41 2.31
CA SER A 287 9.67 -5.18 1.13
C SER A 287 9.91 -4.24 -0.06
N GLU A 288 10.94 -4.55 -0.85
CA GLU A 288 11.24 -3.85 -2.09
C GLU A 288 10.32 -4.27 -3.26
N ASP A 289 9.52 -5.32 -3.07
CA ASP A 289 8.63 -5.86 -4.12
C ASP A 289 7.47 -4.91 -4.49
N VAL A 290 7.27 -3.86 -3.67
CA VAL A 290 6.33 -2.77 -3.96
C VAL A 290 6.76 -1.88 -5.13
N PHE A 291 8.03 -1.94 -5.54
CA PHE A 291 8.58 -1.17 -6.64
C PHE A 291 8.68 -1.99 -7.92
N SER A 292 8.41 -1.36 -9.06
CA SER A 292 8.74 -1.92 -10.36
C SER A 292 10.26 -2.07 -10.56
N THR A 293 10.68 -2.80 -11.57
CA THR A 293 12.10 -2.95 -11.93
C THR A 293 12.75 -1.59 -12.19
N ASP A 294 12.10 -0.73 -12.97
CA ASP A 294 12.60 0.60 -13.33
C ASP A 294 12.74 1.52 -12.10
N GLU A 295 11.77 1.47 -11.19
CA GLU A 295 11.79 2.21 -9.93
C GLU A 295 12.94 1.74 -9.03
N ARG A 296 13.11 0.44 -8.89
CA ARG A 296 14.24 -0.14 -8.13
C ARG A 296 15.59 0.28 -8.71
N ASP A 297 15.76 0.22 -10.01
CA ASP A 297 17.01 0.61 -10.68
C ASP A 297 17.38 2.06 -10.38
N VAL A 298 16.41 2.97 -10.41
CA VAL A 298 16.63 4.37 -10.05
C VAL A 298 16.95 4.54 -8.57
N LEU A 299 16.20 3.90 -7.68
CA LEU A 299 16.45 3.96 -6.24
C LEU A 299 17.85 3.45 -5.88
N TYR A 300 18.28 2.34 -6.49
CA TYR A 300 19.62 1.80 -6.29
C TYR A 300 20.72 2.70 -6.90
N ALA A 301 20.48 3.35 -8.05
CA ALA A 301 21.42 4.30 -8.62
C ALA A 301 21.67 5.48 -7.68
N VAL A 302 20.57 6.09 -7.19
CA VAL A 302 20.63 7.19 -6.21
C VAL A 302 21.31 6.74 -4.91
N MET A 303 20.93 5.58 -4.38
CA MET A 303 21.56 5.04 -3.17
C MET A 303 23.06 4.84 -3.36
N ARG A 304 23.50 4.17 -4.43
CA ARG A 304 24.94 3.94 -4.70
C ARG A 304 25.72 5.24 -4.79
N LYS A 305 25.16 6.25 -5.46
CA LYS A 305 25.78 7.55 -5.62
C LYS A 305 25.99 8.27 -4.29
N PHE A 306 24.96 8.28 -3.44
CA PHE A 306 24.95 9.14 -2.25
C PHE A 306 25.11 8.38 -0.92
N LYS A 307 25.32 7.06 -0.93
CA LYS A 307 25.43 6.26 0.29
C LYS A 307 26.45 6.81 1.29
N SER A 308 27.63 7.19 0.81
CA SER A 308 28.72 7.72 1.64
C SER A 308 28.60 9.21 1.96
N TYR A 309 27.71 9.95 1.28
CA TYR A 309 27.58 11.39 1.48
C TYR A 309 26.91 11.70 2.82
N THR A 310 27.43 12.69 3.52
CA THR A 310 26.76 13.34 4.65
C THR A 310 25.60 14.22 4.17
N GLY A 311 24.74 14.67 5.10
CA GLY A 311 23.68 15.64 4.77
C GLY A 311 24.20 16.95 4.17
N LYS A 312 25.37 17.41 4.61
CA LYS A 312 26.04 18.62 4.08
C LYS A 312 26.59 18.40 2.67
N GLU A 313 27.25 17.27 2.44
CA GLU A 313 27.83 16.96 1.12
C GLU A 313 26.77 16.79 0.05
N ILE A 314 25.66 16.10 0.34
CA ILE A 314 24.57 15.95 -0.62
C ILE A 314 23.83 17.29 -0.86
N ALA A 315 23.74 18.17 0.16
CA ALA A 315 23.22 19.53 -0.02
C ALA A 315 24.13 20.36 -0.93
N ASN A 316 25.45 20.33 -0.72
CA ASN A 316 26.41 21.01 -1.59
C ASN A 316 26.34 20.49 -3.03
N TYR A 317 26.25 19.16 -3.22
CA TYR A 317 26.06 18.56 -4.54
C TYR A 317 24.77 19.06 -5.20
N MET A 318 23.66 19.17 -4.42
CA MET A 318 22.38 19.69 -4.90
C MET A 318 22.48 21.16 -5.35
N HIS A 319 23.26 21.99 -4.66
CA HIS A 319 23.42 23.40 -4.99
C HIS A 319 24.06 23.66 -6.36
N GLU A 320 24.76 22.67 -6.94
CA GLU A 320 25.35 22.74 -8.28
C GLU A 320 24.39 22.26 -9.38
N GLU A 321 23.21 21.71 -9.02
CA GLU A 321 22.24 21.26 -10.00
C GLU A 321 21.55 22.42 -10.71
N VAL A 322 21.27 22.25 -12.01
CA VAL A 322 20.58 23.24 -12.84
C VAL A 322 19.23 23.64 -12.22
N ALA A 323 18.52 22.67 -11.67
CA ALA A 323 17.25 22.89 -11.00
C ALA A 323 17.36 23.83 -9.79
N TYR A 324 18.49 23.82 -9.08
CA TYR A 324 18.75 24.72 -7.96
C TYR A 324 19.26 26.08 -8.43
N THR A 325 20.25 26.10 -9.33
CA THR A 325 20.89 27.36 -9.78
C THR A 325 19.96 28.27 -10.59
N GLN A 326 18.92 27.71 -11.24
CA GLN A 326 17.96 28.45 -12.05
C GLN A 326 16.63 28.74 -11.35
N THR A 327 16.50 28.42 -10.07
CA THR A 327 15.33 28.78 -9.27
C THR A 327 15.71 29.67 -8.09
N LYS A 328 14.74 30.40 -7.53
CA LYS A 328 14.95 31.30 -6.41
C LYS A 328 14.45 30.68 -5.11
N ASN A 329 14.96 31.17 -3.97
CA ASN A 329 14.50 30.72 -2.67
C ASN A 329 12.97 30.77 -2.54
N ARG A 330 12.37 29.67 -2.05
CA ARG A 330 10.93 29.42 -1.92
C ARG A 330 10.16 29.26 -3.22
N GLU A 331 10.82 29.23 -4.37
CA GLU A 331 10.20 28.92 -5.66
C GLU A 331 9.99 27.40 -5.79
N ILE A 332 8.93 26.99 -6.47
CA ILE A 332 8.73 25.58 -6.83
C ILE A 332 9.72 25.23 -7.92
N ILE A 333 10.42 24.12 -7.75
CA ILE A 333 11.39 23.61 -8.72
C ILE A 333 10.61 22.85 -9.80
N PRO A 334 10.60 23.35 -11.06
CA PRO A 334 9.87 22.69 -12.13
C PRO A 334 10.63 21.43 -12.60
N PHE A 335 9.88 20.40 -12.95
CA PHE A 335 10.46 19.14 -13.42
C PHE A 335 11.14 19.27 -14.80
N SER A 336 10.84 20.28 -15.60
CA SER A 336 11.61 20.63 -16.80
C SER A 336 13.07 20.97 -16.50
N LEU A 337 13.39 21.46 -15.28
CA LEU A 337 14.74 21.65 -14.76
C LEU A 337 15.24 20.41 -14.01
N ALA A 338 14.38 19.78 -13.18
CA ALA A 338 14.76 18.60 -12.39
C ALA A 338 15.28 17.45 -13.28
N LYS A 339 14.64 17.20 -14.44
CA LYS A 339 15.10 16.17 -15.39
C LYS A 339 16.46 16.44 -16.04
N LYS A 340 17.05 17.63 -15.82
CA LYS A 340 18.41 17.96 -16.23
C LYS A 340 19.45 17.61 -15.16
N VAL A 341 19.10 16.76 -14.20
CA VAL A 341 20.01 16.27 -13.18
C VAL A 341 21.26 15.67 -13.81
N ARG A 342 22.42 15.96 -13.19
CA ARG A 342 23.72 15.45 -13.67
C ARG A 342 23.72 13.91 -13.66
N PRO A 343 24.29 13.26 -14.69
CA PRO A 343 24.41 11.80 -14.74
C PRO A 343 25.23 11.26 -13.57
N PHE A 344 24.77 10.16 -12.99
CA PHE A 344 25.50 9.39 -11.98
C PHE A 344 25.12 7.91 -11.98
#